data_e4a1c42e6f2fbdb613fa4bdfad5bbeec
#
_entry.id   e4a1c42e6f2fbdb613fa4bdfad5bbeec
#
_cell.length_a   1.000
_cell.length_b   1.000
_cell.length_c   1.000
_cell.angle_alpha   90.00
_cell.angle_beta   90.00
_cell.angle_gamma   90.00
#
_symmetry.space_group_name_H-M   'P 1'
#
loop_
_entity.id
_entity.type
_entity.pdbx_description
1 polymer ?
#
loop_
_entity_poly.entity_id
_entity_poly.type
_entity_poly.pdbx_seq_one_letter_code
_entity_poly.pdbx_strand_id
1 'polypeptide(L)'
;MSDLEISSKKLQVIRTAIRLFTSHGFHTAGIDLIVKESEITKTTFYNYFASKERLIEMCIAFQKRLLKEEVLSIIYSNRYYTSSDKLKEIVRLHVCSNNLYHLLLKAIFEIKLVYSQGYRMAIEYRKWLLHEIFDLVFSLETCAIKPDANMVLNLIDGLMMQFLSSNSLEERDVMLEQFFKTSI
;
A
#
# COMPACT_ATOMS: atom_id res chain seq x y z
N MET A 1 -10.57 -5.95 20.14
CA MET A 1 -9.49 -6.97 20.05
C MET A 1 -8.24 -6.28 20.51
N SER A 2 -7.75 -6.69 21.67
CA SER A 2 -6.59 -6.09 22.35
C SER A 2 -5.39 -6.05 21.41
N ASP A 3 -4.72 -4.92 21.38
CA ASP A 3 -3.43 -4.71 20.74
C ASP A 3 -2.46 -5.78 21.25
N LEU A 4 -2.22 -6.78 20.38
CA LEU A 4 -1.13 -7.70 20.57
C LEU A 4 0.14 -6.86 20.44
N GLU A 5 0.81 -6.57 21.52
CA GLU A 5 2.19 -6.10 21.51
C GLU A 5 2.99 -7.07 20.65
N ILE A 6 3.20 -6.67 19.40
CA ILE A 6 4.02 -7.45 18.48
C ILE A 6 5.43 -7.39 19.04
N SER A 7 5.99 -8.50 19.49
CA SER A 7 7.36 -8.53 19.99
C SER A 7 8.29 -7.94 18.92
N SER A 8 9.34 -7.25 19.32
CA SER A 8 10.33 -6.63 18.42
C SER A 8 10.82 -7.60 17.34
N LYS A 9 11.06 -8.86 17.71
CA LYS A 9 11.48 -9.92 16.78
C LYS A 9 10.41 -10.32 15.78
N LYS A 10 9.15 -10.40 16.19
CA LYS A 10 8.03 -10.70 15.28
C LYS A 10 7.83 -9.57 14.27
N LEU A 11 7.97 -8.31 14.70
CA LEU A 11 7.92 -7.15 13.81
C LEU A 11 9.08 -7.16 12.80
N GLN A 12 10.28 -7.54 13.22
CA GLN A 12 11.43 -7.72 12.31
C GLN A 12 11.10 -8.73 11.21
N VAL A 13 10.52 -9.89 11.54
CA VAL A 13 10.12 -10.89 10.54
C VAL A 13 9.05 -10.33 9.58
N ILE A 14 8.06 -9.60 10.08
CA ILE A 14 7.04 -8.96 9.23
C ILE A 14 7.69 -7.98 8.24
N ARG A 15 8.61 -7.13 8.68
CA ARG A 15 9.33 -6.19 7.81
C ARG A 15 10.18 -6.89 6.77
N THR A 16 10.92 -7.94 7.16
CA THR A 16 11.69 -8.77 6.23
C THR A 16 10.78 -9.44 5.20
N ALA A 17 9.66 -10.01 5.63
CA ALA A 17 8.70 -10.64 4.73
C ALA A 17 8.07 -9.62 3.76
N ILE A 18 7.72 -8.42 4.21
CA ILE A 18 7.24 -7.35 3.34
C ILE A 18 8.25 -7.04 2.25
N ARG A 19 9.51 -6.85 2.61
CA ARG A 19 10.60 -6.61 1.64
C ARG A 19 10.72 -7.75 0.63
N LEU A 20 10.71 -9.00 1.10
CA LEU A 20 10.83 -10.17 0.24
C LEU A 20 9.60 -10.36 -0.67
N PHE A 21 8.39 -10.19 -0.17
CA PHE A 21 7.18 -10.25 -0.99
C PHE A 21 7.15 -9.14 -2.03
N THR A 22 7.59 -7.94 -1.66
CA THR A 22 7.67 -6.82 -2.59
C THR A 22 8.68 -7.08 -3.72
N SER A 23 9.87 -7.58 -3.40
CA SER A 23 10.95 -7.79 -4.38
C SER A 23 10.82 -9.08 -5.19
N HIS A 24 10.40 -10.19 -4.57
CA HIS A 24 10.38 -11.50 -5.22
C HIS A 24 8.98 -12.03 -5.54
N GLY A 25 7.92 -11.39 -5.01
CA GLY A 25 6.56 -11.88 -5.13
C GLY A 25 6.13 -12.84 -4.01
N PHE A 26 4.83 -12.94 -3.82
CA PHE A 26 4.26 -13.77 -2.75
C PHE A 26 4.50 -15.28 -2.96
N HIS A 27 4.56 -15.73 -4.21
CA HIS A 27 4.76 -17.15 -4.52
C HIS A 27 6.21 -17.58 -4.35
N THR A 28 7.14 -16.76 -4.83
CA THR A 28 8.58 -17.06 -4.85
C THR A 28 9.23 -16.93 -3.48
N ALA A 29 8.82 -15.94 -2.66
CA ALA A 29 9.33 -15.76 -1.32
C ALA A 29 8.83 -16.88 -0.38
N GLY A 30 9.55 -18.00 -0.33
CA GLY A 30 9.25 -19.17 0.52
C GLY A 30 9.58 -18.93 1.99
N ILE A 31 9.05 -19.80 2.86
CA ILE A 31 9.31 -19.76 4.31
C ILE A 31 10.82 -19.87 4.60
N ASP A 32 11.54 -20.71 3.87
CA ASP A 32 12.99 -20.93 4.09
C ASP A 32 13.79 -19.65 3.84
N LEU A 33 13.44 -18.90 2.80
CA LEU A 33 14.07 -17.60 2.54
C LEU A 33 13.74 -16.59 3.64
N ILE A 34 12.48 -16.52 4.06
CA ILE A 34 12.03 -15.59 5.12
C ILE A 34 12.74 -15.90 6.44
N VAL A 35 12.80 -17.16 6.83
CA VAL A 35 13.47 -17.63 8.06
C VAL A 35 14.97 -17.27 8.03
N LYS A 36 15.63 -17.54 6.90
CA LYS A 36 17.05 -17.21 6.69
C LYS A 36 17.30 -15.71 6.81
N GLU A 37 16.55 -14.91 6.07
CA GLU A 37 16.71 -13.45 6.01
C GLU A 37 16.27 -12.74 7.30
N SER A 38 15.43 -13.38 8.12
CA SER A 38 14.98 -12.86 9.42
C SER A 38 15.84 -13.35 10.58
N GLU A 39 16.85 -14.21 10.31
CA GLU A 39 17.72 -14.81 11.34
C GLU A 39 16.95 -15.49 12.47
N ILE A 40 15.92 -16.26 12.13
CA ILE A 40 15.12 -17.06 13.06
C ILE A 40 15.13 -18.54 12.65
N THR A 41 14.65 -19.41 13.56
CA THR A 41 14.43 -20.83 13.23
C THR A 41 13.04 -21.04 12.62
N LYS A 42 12.85 -22.16 11.90
CA LYS A 42 11.52 -22.59 11.43
C LYS A 42 10.53 -22.75 12.59
N THR A 43 10.98 -23.29 13.70
CA THR A 43 10.15 -23.42 14.91
C THR A 43 9.65 -22.05 15.39
N THR A 44 10.54 -21.06 15.45
CA THR A 44 10.17 -19.68 15.81
C THR A 44 9.17 -19.08 14.84
N PHE A 45 9.37 -19.33 13.54
CA PHE A 45 8.43 -18.88 12.50
C PHE A 45 7.01 -19.43 12.72
N TYR A 46 6.89 -20.75 12.91
CA TYR A 46 5.59 -21.37 13.12
C TYR A 46 4.93 -20.97 14.45
N ASN A 47 5.71 -20.72 15.47
CA ASN A 47 5.21 -20.15 16.73
C ASN A 47 4.65 -18.73 16.57
N TYR A 48 5.21 -17.92 15.65
CA TYR A 48 4.73 -16.56 15.41
C TYR A 48 3.53 -16.47 14.47
N PHE A 49 3.49 -17.31 13.42
CA PHE A 49 2.59 -17.10 12.28
C PHE A 49 1.73 -18.30 11.95
N ALA A 50 2.02 -19.49 12.47
CA ALA A 50 1.38 -20.76 12.15
C ALA A 50 1.50 -21.18 10.66
N SER A 51 1.43 -20.24 9.70
CA SER A 51 1.52 -20.51 8.27
C SER A 51 2.06 -19.31 7.49
N LYS A 52 2.48 -19.54 6.23
CA LYS A 52 2.83 -18.45 5.30
C LYS A 52 1.63 -17.57 4.99
N GLU A 53 0.44 -18.15 4.86
CA GLU A 53 -0.79 -17.41 4.63
C GLU A 53 -1.04 -16.40 5.76
N ARG A 54 -0.92 -16.86 7.01
CA ARG A 54 -1.09 -15.97 8.17
C ARG A 54 -0.05 -14.85 8.23
N LEU A 55 1.20 -15.13 7.84
CA LEU A 55 2.22 -14.10 7.70
C LEU A 55 1.84 -13.08 6.63
N ILE A 56 1.37 -13.52 5.45
CA ILE A 56 0.91 -12.64 4.37
C ILE A 56 -0.21 -11.72 4.86
N GLU A 57 -1.22 -12.26 5.54
CA GLU A 57 -2.30 -11.48 6.14
C GLU A 57 -1.76 -10.41 7.11
N MET A 58 -0.81 -10.78 7.97
CA MET A 58 -0.21 -9.83 8.91
C MET A 58 0.62 -8.75 8.22
N CYS A 59 1.35 -9.09 7.16
CA CYS A 59 2.09 -8.12 6.35
C CYS A 59 1.14 -7.10 5.68
N ILE A 60 0.06 -7.59 5.07
CA ILE A 60 -0.95 -6.73 4.42
C ILE A 60 -1.68 -5.87 5.46
N ALA A 61 -2.06 -6.45 6.61
CA ALA A 61 -2.68 -5.69 7.70
C ALA A 61 -1.77 -4.57 8.21
N PHE A 62 -0.50 -4.87 8.40
CA PHE A 62 0.50 -3.91 8.84
C PHE A 62 0.65 -2.74 7.86
N GLN A 63 0.83 -3.04 6.56
CA GLN A 63 0.94 -2.01 5.53
C GLN A 63 -0.34 -1.20 5.37
N LYS A 64 -1.51 -1.86 5.35
CA LYS A 64 -2.82 -1.21 5.30
C LYS A 64 -3.00 -0.20 6.45
N ARG A 65 -2.57 -0.56 7.67
CA ARG A 65 -2.65 0.34 8.83
C ARG A 65 -1.76 1.56 8.64
N LEU A 66 -0.49 1.37 8.29
CA LEU A 66 0.44 2.47 8.07
C LEU A 66 -0.06 3.42 6.98
N LEU A 67 -0.51 2.89 5.84
CA LEU A 67 -1.06 3.71 4.77
C LEU A 67 -2.29 4.51 5.21
N LYS A 68 -3.19 3.90 5.99
CA LYS A 68 -4.35 4.62 6.52
C LYS A 68 -3.96 5.74 7.47
N GLU A 69 -3.01 5.48 8.38
CA GLU A 69 -2.48 6.48 9.30
C GLU A 69 -1.89 7.68 8.53
N GLU A 70 -1.10 7.42 7.49
CA GLU A 70 -0.50 8.46 6.64
C GLU A 70 -1.57 9.26 5.85
N VAL A 71 -2.52 8.59 5.20
CA VAL A 71 -3.60 9.25 4.47
C VAL A 71 -4.44 10.13 5.41
N LEU A 72 -4.83 9.61 6.58
CA LEU A 72 -5.59 10.38 7.56
C LEU A 72 -4.78 11.55 8.11
N SER A 73 -3.46 11.39 8.30
CA SER A 73 -2.58 12.49 8.71
C SER A 73 -2.56 13.63 7.67
N ILE A 74 -2.61 13.30 6.37
CA ILE A 74 -2.71 14.30 5.29
C ILE A 74 -4.08 14.98 5.32
N ILE A 75 -5.17 14.19 5.40
CA ILE A 75 -6.54 14.72 5.37
C ILE A 75 -6.81 15.68 6.52
N TYR A 76 -6.39 15.33 7.73
CA TYR A 76 -6.63 16.13 8.94
C TYR A 76 -5.49 17.11 9.27
N SER A 77 -4.45 17.18 8.44
CA SER A 77 -3.34 18.11 8.65
C SER A 77 -3.75 19.55 8.37
N ASN A 78 -3.30 20.46 9.22
CA ASN A 78 -3.35 21.89 8.97
C ASN A 78 -2.24 22.39 8.03
N ARG A 79 -1.31 21.53 7.62
CA ARG A 79 -0.20 21.85 6.71
C ARG A 79 -0.67 22.06 5.27
N TYR A 80 -1.72 21.34 4.87
CA TYR A 80 -2.29 21.42 3.53
C TYR A 80 -3.57 22.24 3.60
N TYR A 81 -3.58 23.39 2.94
CA TYR A 81 -4.66 24.37 3.04
C TYR A 81 -5.87 24.02 2.15
N THR A 82 -5.63 23.35 1.03
CA THR A 82 -6.67 23.03 0.06
C THR A 82 -6.89 21.53 -0.09
N SER A 83 -8.09 21.14 -0.53
CA SER A 83 -8.37 19.74 -0.89
C SER A 83 -7.53 19.27 -2.07
N SER A 84 -7.17 20.19 -2.99
CA SER A 84 -6.23 19.93 -4.08
C SER A 84 -4.84 19.54 -3.54
N ASP A 85 -4.29 20.29 -2.56
CA ASP A 85 -2.99 19.97 -1.98
C ASP A 85 -3.00 18.61 -1.27
N LYS A 86 -4.09 18.32 -0.53
CA LYS A 86 -4.29 17.02 0.13
C LYS A 86 -4.34 15.88 -0.88
N LEU A 87 -5.08 16.07 -1.98
CA LEU A 87 -5.19 15.08 -3.04
C LEU A 87 -3.83 14.82 -3.71
N LYS A 88 -3.07 15.87 -4.02
CA LYS A 88 -1.70 15.77 -4.56
C LYS A 88 -0.80 14.96 -3.62
N GLU A 89 -0.87 15.24 -2.33
CA GLU A 89 -0.03 14.54 -1.35
C GLU A 89 -0.43 13.08 -1.17
N ILE A 90 -1.74 12.76 -1.22
CA ILE A 90 -2.20 11.37 -1.22
C ILE A 90 -1.69 10.62 -2.47
N VAL A 91 -1.73 11.22 -3.65
CA VAL A 91 -1.16 10.62 -4.85
C VAL A 91 0.34 10.39 -4.66
N ARG A 92 1.09 11.40 -4.20
CA ARG A 92 2.53 11.26 -3.93
C ARG A 92 2.85 10.14 -2.94
N LEU A 93 2.11 10.06 -1.83
CA LEU A 93 2.27 8.99 -0.83
C LEU A 93 2.21 7.59 -1.46
N HIS A 94 1.29 7.38 -2.40
CA HIS A 94 1.07 6.06 -2.99
C HIS A 94 2.08 5.72 -4.09
N VAL A 95 2.60 6.70 -4.81
CA VAL A 95 3.53 6.48 -5.93
C VAL A 95 4.99 6.72 -5.57
N CYS A 96 5.28 7.38 -4.42
CA CYS A 96 6.65 7.66 -4.00
C CYS A 96 7.35 6.46 -3.34
N SER A 97 8.67 6.59 -3.25
CA SER A 97 9.67 5.53 -3.08
C SER A 97 9.60 4.68 -1.81
N ASN A 98 8.84 5.04 -0.79
CA ASN A 98 8.73 4.22 0.42
C ASN A 98 7.85 2.97 0.25
N ASN A 99 7.32 2.75 -0.95
CA ASN A 99 6.65 1.53 -1.43
C ASN A 99 5.59 0.91 -0.50
N LEU A 100 4.97 1.69 0.39
CA LEU A 100 3.94 1.16 1.27
C LEU A 100 2.76 0.56 0.49
N TYR A 101 2.36 1.20 -0.61
CA TYR A 101 1.26 0.73 -1.45
C TYR A 101 1.64 -0.44 -2.36
N HIS A 102 2.91 -0.61 -2.71
CA HIS A 102 3.38 -1.63 -3.64
C HIS A 102 2.96 -3.04 -3.20
N LEU A 103 3.12 -3.39 -1.92
CA LEU A 103 2.71 -4.70 -1.41
C LEU A 103 1.20 -4.96 -1.61
N LEU A 104 0.36 -3.95 -1.34
CA LEU A 104 -1.09 -4.08 -1.49
C LEU A 104 -1.49 -4.22 -2.96
N LEU A 105 -0.88 -3.40 -3.84
CA LEU A 105 -1.13 -3.49 -5.27
C LEU A 105 -0.71 -4.87 -5.81
N LYS A 106 0.48 -5.34 -5.44
CA LYS A 106 0.99 -6.67 -5.81
C LYS A 106 0.09 -7.80 -5.29
N ALA A 107 -0.45 -7.68 -4.08
CA ALA A 107 -1.40 -8.65 -3.55
C ALA A 107 -2.66 -8.79 -4.41
N ILE A 108 -3.16 -7.69 -4.99
CA ILE A 108 -4.34 -7.71 -5.85
C ILE A 108 -4.10 -8.56 -7.12
N PHE A 109 -2.91 -8.51 -7.69
CA PHE A 109 -2.59 -9.25 -8.91
C PHE A 109 -2.15 -10.69 -8.65
N GLU A 110 -1.39 -10.95 -7.58
CA GLU A 110 -0.73 -12.24 -7.41
C GLU A 110 -1.52 -13.25 -6.58
N ILE A 111 -2.30 -12.80 -5.57
CA ILE A 111 -2.77 -13.74 -4.53
C ILE A 111 -4.28 -13.99 -4.50
N LYS A 112 -5.03 -13.46 -5.45
CA LYS A 112 -6.50 -13.58 -5.50
C LYS A 112 -7.02 -15.00 -5.31
N LEU A 113 -6.39 -15.98 -5.98
CA LEU A 113 -6.85 -17.36 -6.00
C LEU A 113 -6.26 -18.21 -4.87
N VAL A 114 -5.12 -17.84 -4.29
CA VAL A 114 -4.37 -18.66 -3.34
C VAL A 114 -4.52 -18.16 -1.90
N TYR A 115 -4.40 -16.85 -1.69
CA TYR A 115 -4.45 -16.23 -0.36
C TYR A 115 -5.61 -15.24 -0.29
N SER A 116 -6.82 -15.77 -0.37
CA SER A 116 -8.06 -15.00 -0.55
C SER A 116 -8.31 -13.95 0.53
N GLN A 117 -7.91 -14.20 1.78
CA GLN A 117 -8.07 -13.24 2.86
C GLN A 117 -7.13 -12.03 2.69
N GLY A 118 -5.86 -12.26 2.36
CA GLY A 118 -4.91 -11.19 2.04
C GLY A 118 -5.39 -10.33 0.86
N TYR A 119 -5.89 -10.97 -0.20
CA TYR A 119 -6.50 -10.28 -1.33
C TYR A 119 -7.67 -9.38 -0.90
N ARG A 120 -8.62 -9.92 -0.11
CA ARG A 120 -9.75 -9.13 0.39
C ARG A 120 -9.31 -7.90 1.18
N MET A 121 -8.30 -8.04 2.03
CA MET A 121 -7.76 -6.92 2.80
C MET A 121 -7.15 -5.82 1.93
N ALA A 122 -6.48 -6.18 0.83
CA ALA A 122 -5.95 -5.22 -0.14
C ALA A 122 -7.08 -4.50 -0.91
N ILE A 123 -8.12 -5.23 -1.33
CA ILE A 123 -9.31 -4.65 -1.97
C ILE A 123 -10.09 -3.72 -1.02
N GLU A 124 -10.21 -4.09 0.27
CA GLU A 124 -10.83 -3.22 1.28
C GLU A 124 -10.09 -1.90 1.44
N TYR A 125 -8.75 -1.94 1.40
CA TYR A 125 -7.96 -0.71 1.43
C TYR A 125 -8.27 0.18 0.22
N ARG A 126 -8.31 -0.38 -1.00
CA ARG A 126 -8.63 0.38 -2.21
C ARG A 126 -10.01 1.01 -2.18
N LYS A 127 -11.01 0.26 -1.70
CA LYS A 127 -12.38 0.79 -1.54
C LYS A 127 -12.44 1.94 -0.56
N TRP A 128 -11.73 1.82 0.55
CA TRP A 128 -11.63 2.89 1.53
C TRP A 128 -10.89 4.11 0.94
N LEU A 129 -9.74 3.90 0.30
CA LEU A 129 -8.98 5.00 -0.33
C LEU A 129 -9.80 5.73 -1.39
N LEU A 130 -10.56 4.99 -2.21
CA LEU A 130 -11.46 5.59 -3.20
C LEU A 130 -12.52 6.49 -2.55
N HIS A 131 -13.02 6.13 -1.38
CA HIS A 131 -13.96 6.96 -0.63
C HIS A 131 -13.31 8.25 -0.14
N GLU A 132 -12.14 8.17 0.46
CA GLU A 132 -11.40 9.36 0.91
C GLU A 132 -11.04 10.30 -0.26
N ILE A 133 -10.63 9.74 -1.41
CA ILE A 133 -10.38 10.50 -2.63
C ILE A 133 -11.67 11.17 -3.11
N PHE A 134 -12.79 10.46 -3.11
CA PHE A 134 -14.08 11.00 -3.54
C PHE A 134 -14.50 12.21 -2.68
N ASP A 135 -14.36 12.12 -1.37
CA ASP A 135 -14.71 13.23 -0.46
C ASP A 135 -13.85 14.48 -0.73
N LEU A 136 -12.56 14.29 -1.04
CA LEU A 136 -11.68 15.40 -1.42
C LEU A 136 -12.05 15.99 -2.79
N VAL A 137 -12.31 15.16 -3.80
CA VAL A 137 -12.72 15.62 -5.14
C VAL A 137 -14.06 16.32 -5.06
N PHE A 138 -15.03 15.79 -4.32
CA PHE A 138 -16.34 16.43 -4.11
C PHE A 138 -16.24 17.79 -3.40
N SER A 139 -15.26 17.96 -2.52
CA SER A 139 -15.01 19.26 -1.88
C SER A 139 -14.38 20.29 -2.83
N LEU A 140 -13.76 19.87 -3.92
CA LEU A 140 -13.24 20.74 -4.97
C LEU A 140 -14.34 21.11 -5.98
N GLU A 141 -15.16 20.13 -6.34
CA GLU A 141 -16.19 20.25 -7.35
C GLU A 141 -17.48 19.55 -6.87
N THR A 142 -18.49 20.33 -6.53
CA THR A 142 -19.74 19.81 -5.95
C THR A 142 -20.57 18.95 -6.88
N CYS A 143 -20.28 18.96 -8.18
CA CYS A 143 -20.88 18.06 -9.18
C CYS A 143 -20.03 16.81 -9.44
N ALA A 144 -18.94 16.60 -8.68
CA ALA A 144 -18.09 15.42 -8.86
C ALA A 144 -18.88 14.12 -8.67
N ILE A 145 -18.56 13.14 -9.49
CA ILE A 145 -19.14 11.80 -9.46
C ILE A 145 -18.07 10.73 -9.18
N LYS A 146 -18.51 9.53 -8.80
CA LYS A 146 -17.56 8.43 -8.51
C LYS A 146 -16.51 8.14 -9.60
N PRO A 147 -16.81 8.25 -10.90
CA PRO A 147 -15.80 8.16 -11.96
C PRO A 147 -14.61 9.10 -11.78
N ASP A 148 -14.79 10.30 -11.25
CA ASP A 148 -13.70 11.27 -11.09
C ASP A 148 -12.70 10.79 -10.04
N ALA A 149 -13.18 10.28 -8.93
CA ALA A 149 -12.32 9.64 -7.92
C ALA A 149 -11.63 8.37 -8.45
N ASN A 150 -12.31 7.59 -9.30
CA ASN A 150 -11.70 6.44 -9.97
C ASN A 150 -10.57 6.86 -10.92
N MET A 151 -10.67 8.00 -11.60
CA MET A 151 -9.58 8.51 -12.44
C MET A 151 -8.32 8.77 -11.62
N VAL A 152 -8.45 9.36 -10.44
CA VAL A 152 -7.31 9.58 -9.52
C VAL A 152 -6.71 8.25 -9.05
N LEU A 153 -7.54 7.28 -8.68
CA LEU A 153 -7.06 5.97 -8.26
C LEU A 153 -6.37 5.21 -9.42
N ASN A 154 -6.90 5.31 -10.63
CA ASN A 154 -6.29 4.73 -11.83
C ASN A 154 -4.97 5.42 -12.19
N LEU A 155 -4.84 6.72 -11.95
CA LEU A 155 -3.57 7.43 -12.09
C LEU A 155 -2.53 6.87 -11.11
N ILE A 156 -2.87 6.70 -9.84
CA ILE A 156 -1.97 6.09 -8.84
C ILE A 156 -1.49 4.72 -9.32
N ASP A 157 -2.41 3.87 -9.78
CA ASP A 157 -2.06 2.52 -10.24
C ASP A 157 -1.18 2.56 -11.49
N GLY A 158 -1.50 3.42 -12.46
CA GLY A 158 -0.73 3.59 -13.70
C GLY A 158 0.71 4.06 -13.42
N LEU A 159 0.88 5.04 -12.55
CA LEU A 159 2.20 5.53 -12.14
C LEU A 159 3.00 4.46 -11.38
N MET A 160 2.33 3.68 -10.51
CA MET A 160 2.98 2.55 -9.85
C MET A 160 3.40 1.46 -10.82
N MET A 161 2.56 1.12 -11.80
CA MET A 161 2.90 0.13 -12.83
C MET A 161 4.08 0.59 -13.70
N GLN A 162 4.10 1.86 -14.08
CA GLN A 162 5.22 2.44 -14.83
C GLN A 162 6.50 2.40 -14.00
N PHE A 163 6.47 2.81 -12.73
CA PHE A 163 7.62 2.72 -11.84
C PHE A 163 8.17 1.30 -11.72
N LEU A 164 7.29 0.30 -11.61
CA LEU A 164 7.68 -1.12 -11.52
C LEU A 164 8.27 -1.65 -12.83
N SER A 165 7.93 -1.06 -13.97
CA SER A 165 8.43 -1.48 -15.29
C SER A 165 9.73 -0.79 -15.71
N SER A 166 9.90 0.51 -15.42
CA SER A 166 11.02 1.33 -15.90
C SER A 166 12.10 1.60 -14.83
N ASN A 167 11.77 1.46 -13.55
CA ASN A 167 12.61 1.89 -12.42
C ASN A 167 13.06 3.37 -12.47
N SER A 168 12.44 4.20 -13.34
CA SER A 168 12.78 5.62 -13.49
C SER A 168 11.96 6.46 -12.52
N LEU A 169 12.63 6.97 -11.49
CA LEU A 169 12.03 7.91 -10.53
C LEU A 169 11.81 9.29 -11.18
N GLU A 170 12.73 9.71 -12.05
CA GLU A 170 12.68 11.02 -12.71
C GLU A 170 11.47 11.12 -13.65
N GLU A 171 11.22 10.11 -14.48
CA GLU A 171 10.06 10.09 -15.38
C GLU A 171 8.74 10.15 -14.61
N ARG A 172 8.65 9.43 -13.51
CA ARG A 172 7.46 9.44 -12.63
C ARG A 172 7.20 10.84 -12.07
N ASP A 173 8.23 11.49 -11.54
CA ASP A 173 8.10 12.81 -10.90
C ASP A 173 7.71 13.87 -11.94
N VAL A 174 8.27 13.80 -13.15
CA VAL A 174 7.87 14.66 -14.28
C VAL A 174 6.40 14.45 -14.65
N MET A 175 5.93 13.19 -14.72
CA MET A 175 4.54 12.89 -15.03
C MET A 175 3.58 13.38 -13.95
N LEU A 176 3.94 13.23 -12.67
CA LEU A 176 3.16 13.76 -11.54
C LEU A 176 3.02 15.28 -11.65
N GLU A 177 4.12 16.00 -11.85
CA GLU A 177 4.11 17.45 -11.97
C GLU A 177 3.26 17.91 -13.17
N GLN A 178 3.36 17.22 -14.30
CA GLN A 178 2.59 17.56 -15.49
C GLN A 178 1.09 17.31 -15.28
N PHE A 179 0.72 16.19 -14.66
CA PHE A 179 -0.68 15.90 -14.32
C PHE A 179 -1.26 16.97 -13.40
N PHE A 180 -0.54 17.35 -12.35
CA PHE A 180 -1.03 18.37 -11.42
C PHE A 180 -1.11 19.78 -12.01
N LYS A 181 -0.36 20.08 -13.07
CA LYS A 181 -0.47 21.36 -13.78
C LYS A 181 -1.68 21.44 -14.72
N THR A 182 -2.13 20.29 -15.24
CA THR A 182 -3.17 20.24 -16.27
C THR A 182 -4.54 19.84 -15.75
N SER A 183 -4.63 19.17 -14.61
CA SER A 183 -5.86 18.48 -14.18
C SER A 183 -6.39 18.91 -12.81
N ILE A 184 -5.68 19.73 -12.08
CA ILE A 184 -6.05 20.22 -10.74
C ILE A 184 -5.51 21.65 -10.54
#